data_a4aedfed4ee02f64a89f98ed6506b8b0
#
_entry.id   a4aedfed4ee02f64a89f98ed6506b8b0
#
_cell.length_a   1.000
_cell.length_b   1.000
_cell.length_c   1.000
_cell.angle_alpha   90.00
_cell.angle_beta   90.00
_cell.angle_gamma   90.00
#
_symmetry.space_group_name_H-M   'P 1'
#
loop_
_entity.id
_entity.type
_entity.pdbx_description
1 polymer ?
#
loop_
_entity_poly.entity_id
_entity_poly.type
_entity_poly.pdbx_seq_one_letter_code
_entity_poly.pdbx_strand_id
1 'polypeptide(L)'
;MIMKKITRIVLAALLVACTVFTYAAFAEDEGRVITVTLDGNPIAFDVPPQLIEGRTMVPLRMIFEALGAEVSWDDATQTASGVKGDTTVKITINEKVLYKNGQAITLDVPAQLVNDRTLVPARAISESFEVKVDWDDATSTVILESPKTIEKKHVELKKDAFVAGNGYHIISNDGDKISENSPVTVADVEGGVQVSHGGYYQDGKNWGGVALKDAYKLDGLSVTVKYDQVPEVTSATDCWICIDFLNKPQLFQVGDVAGNPGFMNLFRFGKPALELYNGITTFQGISGLEYDSSIFAIKSGDVVTVSAKLEGDYYAFTITKGDKSYTYTYESSDFTKVFTDGKAHVALSASCKGSQKDAFKYTITDISYVD
;
A
#
# COMPACT_ATOMS: atom_id res chain seq x y z
N MET A 1 54.18 -2.11 63.04
CA MET A 1 54.22 -3.39 62.30
C MET A 1 52.84 -3.86 61.78
N ILE A 2 51.75 -3.49 62.43
CA ILE A 2 50.40 -3.91 62.07
C ILE A 2 49.87 -3.14 60.85
N MET A 3 50.13 -1.83 60.69
CA MET A 3 49.68 -1.02 59.54
C MET A 3 50.22 -1.49 58.17
N LYS A 4 51.47 -1.99 58.09
CA LYS A 4 52.06 -2.51 56.85
C LYS A 4 51.43 -3.82 56.37
N LYS A 5 50.86 -4.62 57.30
CA LYS A 5 50.14 -5.85 56.95
C LYS A 5 48.76 -5.59 56.41
N ILE A 6 48.02 -4.59 56.92
CA ILE A 6 46.69 -4.22 56.49
C ILE A 6 46.73 -3.65 55.05
N THR A 7 47.74 -2.82 54.74
CA THR A 7 47.88 -2.24 53.39
C THR A 7 48.16 -3.29 52.33
N ARG A 8 48.93 -4.35 52.68
CA ARG A 8 49.18 -5.46 51.74
C ARG A 8 47.97 -6.37 51.50
N ILE A 9 47.09 -6.55 52.50
CA ILE A 9 45.87 -7.35 52.37
C ILE A 9 44.81 -6.61 51.53
N VAL A 10 44.69 -5.29 51.72
CA VAL A 10 43.78 -4.44 50.97
C VAL A 10 44.22 -4.35 49.49
N LEU A 11 45.53 -4.25 49.22
CA LEU A 11 46.04 -4.23 47.84
C LEU A 11 45.85 -5.57 47.14
N ALA A 12 46.00 -6.68 47.84
CA ALA A 12 45.78 -8.02 47.30
C ALA A 12 44.28 -8.27 47.01
N ALA A 13 43.38 -7.79 47.89
CA ALA A 13 41.95 -7.90 47.68
C ALA A 13 41.46 -7.03 46.50
N LEU A 14 42.01 -5.83 46.28
CA LEU A 14 41.72 -5.00 45.12
C LEU A 14 42.22 -5.62 43.79
N LEU A 15 43.38 -6.26 43.80
CA LEU A 15 43.91 -6.96 42.60
C LEU A 15 43.05 -8.18 42.24
N VAL A 16 42.57 -8.95 43.19
CA VAL A 16 41.67 -10.10 42.95
C VAL A 16 40.28 -9.62 42.49
N ALA A 17 39.77 -8.52 43.07
CA ALA A 17 38.53 -7.93 42.59
C ALA A 17 38.58 -7.40 41.15
N CYS A 18 39.75 -6.76 40.77
CA CYS A 18 39.95 -6.35 39.36
C CYS A 18 40.05 -7.51 38.40
N THR A 19 40.68 -8.62 38.79
CA THR A 19 40.81 -9.78 37.90
C THR A 19 39.47 -10.55 37.74
N VAL A 20 38.66 -10.58 38.81
CA VAL A 20 37.31 -11.19 38.71
C VAL A 20 36.36 -10.33 37.87
N PHE A 21 36.50 -8.97 37.94
CA PHE A 21 35.68 -8.08 37.12
C PHE A 21 36.05 -8.06 35.64
N THR A 22 37.34 -8.32 35.29
CA THR A 22 37.79 -8.46 33.89
C THR A 22 37.45 -9.83 33.32
N TYR A 23 37.32 -10.89 34.12
CA TYR A 23 36.86 -12.20 33.65
C TYR A 23 35.35 -12.26 33.41
N ALA A 24 34.59 -11.47 34.11
CA ALA A 24 33.12 -11.41 33.87
C ALA A 24 32.73 -10.64 32.59
N ALA A 25 33.67 -9.90 31.96
CA ALA A 25 33.43 -9.17 30.73
C ALA A 25 33.71 -9.98 29.44
N PHE A 26 34.29 -11.18 29.58
CA PHE A 26 34.53 -12.15 28.50
C PHE A 26 33.85 -13.49 28.79
N ALA A 27 32.60 -13.45 29.28
CA ALA A 27 31.71 -14.58 29.07
C ALA A 27 31.38 -14.54 27.57
N GLU A 28 32.27 -15.15 26.76
CA GLU A 28 31.88 -15.54 25.40
C GLU A 28 30.63 -16.36 25.52
N ASP A 29 29.64 -16.02 24.68
CA ASP A 29 28.34 -16.68 24.56
C ASP A 29 28.57 -18.11 23.96
N GLU A 30 29.43 -18.90 24.63
CA GLU A 30 29.73 -20.28 24.26
C GLU A 30 28.56 -21.17 24.61
N GLY A 31 27.58 -21.27 23.68
CA GLY A 31 26.54 -22.28 23.76
C GLY A 31 25.13 -21.86 23.48
N ARG A 32 24.85 -20.61 23.20
CA ARG A 32 23.50 -20.21 22.76
C ARG A 32 23.21 -20.78 21.37
N VAL A 33 22.28 -21.70 21.28
CA VAL A 33 21.80 -22.18 19.99
C VAL A 33 20.83 -21.15 19.44
N ILE A 34 21.22 -20.49 18.34
CA ILE A 34 20.35 -19.53 17.66
C ILE A 34 19.35 -20.31 16.82
N THR A 35 18.08 -20.03 17.04
CA THR A 35 16.97 -20.54 16.24
C THR A 35 16.45 -19.44 15.31
N VAL A 36 15.96 -19.82 14.15
CA VAL A 36 15.24 -18.91 13.24
C VAL A 36 13.88 -19.51 12.95
N THR A 37 12.82 -18.74 13.15
CA THR A 37 11.46 -19.16 12.83
C THR A 37 10.87 -18.28 11.74
N LEU A 38 10.07 -18.85 10.87
CA LEU A 38 9.26 -18.14 9.88
C LEU A 38 7.80 -18.47 10.14
N ASP A 39 6.99 -17.44 10.43
CA ASP A 39 5.57 -17.57 10.78
C ASP A 39 5.31 -18.61 11.89
N GLY A 40 6.19 -18.60 12.91
CA GLY A 40 6.16 -19.51 14.05
C GLY A 40 6.76 -20.90 13.79
N ASN A 41 7.14 -21.23 12.57
CA ASN A 41 7.74 -22.52 12.24
C ASN A 41 9.28 -22.42 12.20
N PRO A 42 10.03 -23.33 12.84
CA PRO A 42 11.49 -23.31 12.81
C PRO A 42 12.02 -23.63 11.41
N ILE A 43 13.03 -22.85 10.97
CA ILE A 43 13.78 -23.14 9.76
C ILE A 43 14.91 -24.07 10.11
N ALA A 44 15.00 -25.22 9.42
CA ALA A 44 16.11 -26.15 9.57
C ALA A 44 17.29 -25.71 8.70
N PHE A 45 18.46 -25.56 9.30
CA PHE A 45 19.70 -25.23 8.58
C PHE A 45 20.67 -26.42 8.63
N ASP A 46 21.39 -26.67 7.55
CA ASP A 46 22.45 -27.67 7.48
C ASP A 46 23.73 -27.21 8.22
N VAL A 47 23.97 -25.92 8.29
CA VAL A 47 24.92 -25.25 9.16
C VAL A 47 24.18 -24.33 10.09
N PRO A 48 24.31 -24.45 11.42
CA PRO A 48 23.53 -23.63 12.34
C PRO A 48 23.83 -22.14 12.17
N PRO A 49 22.83 -21.29 12.44
CA PRO A 49 23.02 -19.84 12.49
C PRO A 49 24.15 -19.45 13.44
N GLN A 50 24.93 -18.45 13.08
CA GLN A 50 26.09 -17.98 13.85
C GLN A 50 25.95 -16.49 14.15
N LEU A 51 26.44 -16.08 15.31
CA LEU A 51 26.59 -14.67 15.63
C LEU A 51 27.97 -14.19 15.17
N ILE A 52 28.01 -13.31 14.17
CA ILE A 52 29.24 -12.72 13.64
C ILE A 52 29.11 -11.20 13.70
N GLU A 53 30.05 -10.53 14.38
CA GLU A 53 30.05 -9.07 14.59
C GLU A 53 28.69 -8.53 15.07
N GLY A 54 28.01 -9.29 15.98
CA GLY A 54 26.71 -8.92 16.52
C GLY A 54 25.53 -9.07 15.56
N ARG A 55 25.70 -9.78 14.44
CA ARG A 55 24.63 -10.09 13.50
C ARG A 55 24.43 -11.59 13.37
N THR A 56 23.17 -12.03 13.37
CA THR A 56 22.84 -13.43 13.09
C THR A 56 23.05 -13.71 11.61
N MET A 57 24.02 -14.55 11.32
CA MET A 57 24.37 -15.01 9.98
C MET A 57 23.78 -16.40 9.75
N VAL A 58 23.14 -16.59 8.61
CA VAL A 58 22.45 -17.85 8.23
C VAL A 58 22.89 -18.31 6.85
N PRO A 59 22.86 -19.64 6.56
CA PRO A 59 23.12 -20.16 5.23
C PRO A 59 22.17 -19.54 4.19
N LEU A 60 22.78 -18.91 3.17
CA LEU A 60 22.09 -18.11 2.16
C LEU A 60 20.98 -18.89 1.46
N ARG A 61 21.31 -20.08 0.95
CA ARG A 61 20.35 -20.89 0.20
C ARG A 61 19.12 -21.22 1.04
N MET A 62 19.36 -21.68 2.27
CA MET A 62 18.30 -22.10 3.15
C MET A 62 17.34 -20.95 3.52
N ILE A 63 17.88 -19.75 3.78
CA ILE A 63 17.02 -18.60 4.10
C ILE A 63 16.25 -18.12 2.86
N PHE A 64 16.86 -18.06 1.69
CA PHE A 64 16.16 -17.69 0.46
C PHE A 64 15.01 -18.65 0.12
N GLU A 65 15.30 -19.98 0.17
CA GLU A 65 14.30 -21.02 -0.09
C GLU A 65 13.15 -20.97 0.95
N ALA A 66 13.50 -20.80 2.22
CA ALA A 66 12.48 -20.65 3.28
C ALA A 66 11.59 -19.43 3.05
N LEU A 67 12.15 -18.34 2.54
CA LEU A 67 11.39 -17.15 2.18
C LEU A 67 10.61 -17.30 0.85
N GLY A 68 10.72 -18.44 0.18
CA GLY A 68 10.03 -18.73 -1.09
C GLY A 68 10.68 -18.08 -2.32
N ALA A 69 11.98 -17.76 -2.25
CA ALA A 69 12.74 -17.24 -3.39
C ALA A 69 13.46 -18.36 -4.15
N GLU A 70 13.48 -18.25 -5.47
CA GLU A 70 14.33 -19.08 -6.33
C GLU A 70 15.77 -18.61 -6.25
N VAL A 71 16.71 -19.54 -5.98
CA VAL A 71 18.11 -19.23 -5.74
C VAL A 71 18.94 -19.59 -6.93
N SER A 72 19.79 -18.67 -7.37
CA SER A 72 20.83 -18.92 -8.37
C SER A 72 22.21 -18.43 -7.86
N TRP A 73 23.27 -19.02 -8.39
CA TRP A 73 24.66 -18.71 -8.04
C TRP A 73 25.47 -18.44 -9.30
N ASP A 74 26.20 -17.34 -9.31
CA ASP A 74 27.18 -17.01 -10.34
C ASP A 74 28.60 -17.20 -9.76
N ASP A 75 29.26 -18.22 -10.25
CA ASP A 75 30.61 -18.63 -9.78
C ASP A 75 31.69 -17.64 -10.21
N ALA A 76 31.51 -16.99 -11.38
CA ALA A 76 32.47 -16.03 -11.90
C ALA A 76 32.54 -14.74 -11.08
N THR A 77 31.40 -14.30 -10.58
CA THR A 77 31.28 -13.09 -9.76
C THR A 77 31.10 -13.36 -8.28
N GLN A 78 31.06 -14.64 -7.87
CA GLN A 78 30.78 -15.07 -6.50
C GLN A 78 29.52 -14.41 -5.92
N THR A 79 28.47 -14.32 -6.74
CA THR A 79 27.23 -13.62 -6.43
C THR A 79 26.06 -14.60 -6.35
N ALA A 80 25.33 -14.56 -5.25
CA ALA A 80 24.05 -15.21 -5.13
C ALA A 80 22.92 -14.26 -5.54
N SER A 81 21.89 -14.81 -6.19
CA SER A 81 20.67 -14.10 -6.51
C SER A 81 19.46 -14.89 -6.03
N GLY A 82 18.50 -14.21 -5.38
CA GLY A 82 17.20 -14.74 -5.01
C GLY A 82 16.09 -13.97 -5.71
N VAL A 83 15.14 -14.67 -6.30
CA VAL A 83 14.00 -14.06 -7.00
C VAL A 83 12.68 -14.56 -6.40
N LYS A 84 11.82 -13.62 -6.01
CA LYS A 84 10.47 -13.90 -5.51
C LYS A 84 9.49 -12.88 -6.08
N GLY A 85 8.59 -13.29 -6.98
CA GLY A 85 7.73 -12.37 -7.70
C GLY A 85 8.57 -11.32 -8.44
N ASP A 86 8.27 -10.04 -8.23
CA ASP A 86 8.99 -8.92 -8.84
C ASP A 86 10.24 -8.48 -8.05
N THR A 87 10.54 -9.16 -6.94
CA THR A 87 11.69 -8.82 -6.09
C THR A 87 12.88 -9.69 -6.43
N THR A 88 13.99 -9.05 -6.82
CA THR A 88 15.29 -9.66 -7.02
C THR A 88 16.27 -9.15 -5.97
N VAL A 89 16.90 -10.05 -5.23
CA VAL A 89 17.96 -9.73 -4.26
C VAL A 89 19.26 -10.36 -4.71
N LYS A 90 20.34 -9.56 -4.78
CA LYS A 90 21.70 -10.03 -5.14
C LYS A 90 22.68 -9.68 -4.03
N ILE A 91 23.56 -10.60 -3.72
CA ILE A 91 24.61 -10.41 -2.73
C ILE A 91 25.90 -11.10 -3.18
N THR A 92 27.02 -10.37 -3.12
CA THR A 92 28.33 -10.88 -3.48
C THR A 92 29.14 -11.20 -2.21
N ILE A 93 29.89 -12.28 -2.22
CA ILE A 93 30.76 -12.66 -1.07
C ILE A 93 31.77 -11.55 -0.81
N ASN A 94 32.01 -11.27 0.48
CA ASN A 94 32.92 -10.25 1.02
C ASN A 94 32.53 -8.79 0.70
N GLU A 95 31.38 -8.54 0.03
CA GLU A 95 30.90 -7.19 -0.17
C GLU A 95 29.91 -6.78 0.93
N LYS A 96 30.05 -5.54 1.43
CA LYS A 96 29.10 -4.92 2.39
C LYS A 96 27.94 -4.24 1.68
N VAL A 97 27.50 -4.82 0.58
CA VAL A 97 26.37 -4.31 -0.22
C VAL A 97 25.51 -5.47 -0.71
N LEU A 98 24.23 -5.29 -0.57
CA LEU A 98 23.19 -6.11 -1.14
C LEU A 98 22.41 -5.24 -2.15
N TYR A 99 21.93 -5.83 -3.24
CA TYR A 99 21.12 -5.11 -4.22
C TYR A 99 19.69 -5.68 -4.22
N LYS A 100 18.69 -4.83 -3.90
CA LYS A 100 17.26 -5.13 -4.09
C LYS A 100 16.78 -4.41 -5.34
N ASN A 101 16.35 -5.15 -6.37
CA ASN A 101 15.88 -4.58 -7.66
C ASN A 101 16.87 -3.56 -8.25
N GLY A 102 18.18 -3.81 -8.09
CA GLY A 102 19.25 -2.93 -8.53
C GLY A 102 19.56 -1.75 -7.58
N GLN A 103 18.80 -1.54 -6.53
CA GLN A 103 19.11 -0.53 -5.51
C GLN A 103 20.06 -1.10 -4.46
N ALA A 104 21.13 -0.37 -4.17
CA ALA A 104 22.14 -0.77 -3.20
C ALA A 104 21.67 -0.55 -1.75
N ILE A 105 21.84 -1.57 -0.92
CA ILE A 105 21.60 -1.57 0.52
C ILE A 105 22.92 -1.91 1.22
N THR A 106 23.36 -1.02 2.11
CA THR A 106 24.60 -1.24 2.88
C THR A 106 24.39 -2.27 3.98
N LEU A 107 25.32 -3.20 4.12
CA LEU A 107 25.33 -4.23 5.15
C LEU A 107 26.34 -3.89 6.26
N ASP A 108 25.99 -4.17 7.50
CA ASP A 108 26.92 -4.07 8.62
C ASP A 108 28.03 -5.14 8.52
N VAL A 109 27.60 -6.37 8.19
CA VAL A 109 28.49 -7.53 8.02
C VAL A 109 28.31 -8.08 6.61
N PRO A 110 29.40 -8.31 5.85
CA PRO A 110 29.30 -8.83 4.49
C PRO A 110 28.87 -10.31 4.49
N ALA A 111 28.40 -10.78 3.34
CA ALA A 111 28.28 -12.23 3.10
C ALA A 111 29.66 -12.89 3.20
N GLN A 112 29.74 -14.03 3.87
CA GLN A 112 31.00 -14.72 4.15
C GLN A 112 30.92 -16.21 3.81
N LEU A 113 32.01 -16.78 3.35
CA LEU A 113 32.13 -18.22 3.19
C LEU A 113 32.65 -18.86 4.49
N VAL A 114 31.82 -19.68 5.13
CA VAL A 114 32.13 -20.39 6.36
C VAL A 114 31.71 -21.85 6.20
N ASN A 115 32.67 -22.78 6.38
CA ASN A 115 32.46 -24.23 6.24
C ASN A 115 31.75 -24.59 4.92
N ASP A 116 32.23 -24.07 3.81
CA ASP A 116 31.67 -24.25 2.46
C ASP A 116 30.21 -23.78 2.30
N ARG A 117 29.74 -22.92 3.16
CA ARG A 117 28.43 -22.27 3.05
C ARG A 117 28.57 -20.75 3.04
N THR A 118 27.87 -20.12 2.14
CA THR A 118 27.72 -18.66 2.15
C THR A 118 26.75 -18.27 3.26
N LEU A 119 27.27 -17.62 4.30
CA LEU A 119 26.46 -17.05 5.36
C LEU A 119 26.14 -15.59 5.06
N VAL A 120 24.89 -15.19 5.34
CA VAL A 120 24.37 -13.84 5.09
C VAL A 120 23.64 -13.31 6.32
N PRO A 121 23.58 -11.98 6.52
CA PRO A 121 22.82 -11.39 7.62
C PRO A 121 21.32 -11.70 7.45
N ALA A 122 20.75 -12.45 8.38
CA ALA A 122 19.34 -12.90 8.32
C ALA A 122 18.37 -11.73 8.16
N ARG A 123 18.58 -10.65 8.93
CA ARG A 123 17.74 -9.44 8.88
C ARG A 123 17.75 -8.79 7.50
N ALA A 124 18.92 -8.48 6.97
CA ALA A 124 19.04 -7.77 5.70
C ALA A 124 18.41 -8.54 4.54
N ILE A 125 18.55 -9.86 4.52
CA ILE A 125 17.92 -10.71 3.51
C ILE A 125 16.40 -10.72 3.68
N SER A 126 15.92 -10.97 4.90
CA SER A 126 14.47 -11.10 5.15
C SER A 126 13.73 -9.80 4.88
N GLU A 127 14.24 -8.67 5.35
CA GLU A 127 13.66 -7.34 5.09
C GLU A 127 13.68 -6.97 3.59
N SER A 128 14.67 -7.48 2.83
CA SER A 128 14.68 -7.30 1.38
C SER A 128 13.52 -7.99 0.66
N PHE A 129 12.95 -9.04 1.25
CA PHE A 129 11.72 -9.70 0.80
C PHE A 129 10.47 -9.26 1.60
N GLU A 130 10.55 -8.10 2.27
CA GLU A 130 9.43 -7.50 3.04
C GLU A 130 8.98 -8.34 4.24
N VAL A 131 9.84 -9.24 4.70
CA VAL A 131 9.60 -10.05 5.90
C VAL A 131 10.07 -9.25 7.12
N LYS A 132 9.18 -9.08 8.10
CA LYS A 132 9.51 -8.42 9.36
C LYS A 132 10.45 -9.30 10.18
N VAL A 133 11.46 -8.69 10.81
CA VAL A 133 12.45 -9.40 11.60
C VAL A 133 12.47 -8.87 13.01
N ASP A 134 12.25 -9.77 13.96
CA ASP A 134 12.36 -9.50 15.38
C ASP A 134 13.35 -10.46 16.06
N TRP A 135 13.72 -10.18 17.30
CA TRP A 135 14.63 -11.00 18.09
C TRP A 135 14.07 -11.25 19.48
N ASP A 136 13.97 -12.51 19.86
CA ASP A 136 13.65 -12.92 21.22
C ASP A 136 14.94 -13.31 21.96
N ASP A 137 15.38 -12.45 22.87
CA ASP A 137 16.59 -12.66 23.64
C ASP A 137 16.47 -13.80 24.65
N ALA A 138 15.27 -14.06 25.17
CA ALA A 138 15.02 -15.13 26.12
C ALA A 138 15.21 -16.53 25.51
N THR A 139 14.84 -16.70 24.27
CA THR A 139 14.95 -17.98 23.53
C THR A 139 16.07 -17.99 22.49
N SER A 140 16.79 -16.88 22.32
CA SER A 140 17.80 -16.68 21.27
C SER A 140 17.24 -17.00 19.88
N THR A 141 16.05 -16.47 19.59
CA THR A 141 15.32 -16.77 18.37
C THR A 141 15.18 -15.53 17.48
N VAL A 142 15.60 -15.64 16.22
CA VAL A 142 15.21 -14.70 15.16
C VAL A 142 13.79 -15.07 14.72
N ILE A 143 12.87 -14.13 14.88
CA ILE A 143 11.49 -14.30 14.50
C ILE A 143 11.27 -13.59 13.16
N LEU A 144 10.91 -14.35 12.14
CA LEU A 144 10.55 -13.85 10.81
C LEU A 144 9.03 -13.94 10.67
N GLU A 145 8.41 -12.81 10.31
CA GLU A 145 6.99 -12.74 10.02
C GLU A 145 6.79 -12.33 8.56
N SER A 146 6.28 -13.25 7.76
CA SER A 146 5.91 -12.96 6.37
C SER A 146 4.88 -11.83 6.31
N PRO A 147 4.94 -10.96 5.30
CA PRO A 147 3.86 -10.02 5.09
C PRO A 147 2.56 -10.81 5.00
N LYS A 148 1.61 -10.48 5.86
CA LYS A 148 0.30 -11.14 5.83
C LYS A 148 -0.28 -10.89 4.45
N THR A 149 -0.40 -11.95 3.66
CA THR A 149 -1.19 -11.88 2.43
C THR A 149 -2.63 -11.65 2.86
N ILE A 150 -3.04 -10.40 2.81
CA ILE A 150 -4.42 -10.03 3.11
C ILE A 150 -5.22 -10.49 1.90
N GLU A 151 -5.99 -11.56 2.07
CA GLU A 151 -6.84 -12.09 1.01
C GLU A 151 -7.90 -11.03 0.67
N LYS A 152 -7.85 -10.53 -0.55
CA LYS A 152 -8.86 -9.61 -1.05
C LYS A 152 -10.11 -10.40 -1.37
N LYS A 153 -11.23 -9.93 -0.82
CA LYS A 153 -12.56 -10.38 -1.20
C LYS A 153 -13.10 -9.46 -2.29
N HIS A 154 -13.92 -10.01 -3.15
CA HIS A 154 -14.54 -9.27 -4.26
C HIS A 154 -16.03 -9.13 -4.01
N VAL A 155 -16.57 -7.97 -4.33
CA VAL A 155 -18.00 -7.72 -4.31
C VAL A 155 -18.65 -8.45 -5.48
N GLU A 156 -19.75 -9.14 -5.26
CA GLU A 156 -20.55 -9.69 -6.35
C GLU A 156 -21.20 -8.52 -7.11
N LEU A 157 -20.65 -8.21 -8.27
CA LEU A 157 -21.10 -7.08 -9.09
C LEU A 157 -22.40 -7.42 -9.80
N LYS A 158 -23.52 -6.87 -9.31
CA LYS A 158 -24.84 -6.91 -9.93
C LYS A 158 -25.46 -5.52 -9.89
N LYS A 159 -26.26 -5.16 -10.87
CA LYS A 159 -26.93 -3.85 -10.94
C LYS A 159 -27.71 -3.53 -9.66
N ASP A 160 -28.31 -4.53 -9.03
CA ASP A 160 -29.10 -4.34 -7.79
C ASP A 160 -28.23 -4.04 -6.57
N ALA A 161 -26.91 -4.27 -6.63
CA ALA A 161 -25.99 -3.84 -5.58
C ALA A 161 -25.82 -2.32 -5.52
N PHE A 162 -26.26 -1.61 -6.56
CA PHE A 162 -26.11 -0.16 -6.67
C PHE A 162 -27.43 0.58 -6.51
N VAL A 163 -27.33 1.79 -5.99
CA VAL A 163 -28.36 2.83 -6.10
C VAL A 163 -28.04 3.64 -7.35
N ALA A 164 -28.92 3.67 -8.31
CA ALA A 164 -28.79 4.56 -9.45
C ALA A 164 -29.47 5.90 -9.13
N GLY A 165 -28.76 6.99 -9.36
CA GLY A 165 -29.29 8.34 -9.21
C GLY A 165 -29.43 9.01 -10.56
N ASN A 166 -30.64 9.46 -10.88
CA ASN A 166 -30.84 10.47 -11.91
C ASN A 166 -30.61 11.83 -11.29
N GLY A 167 -29.56 12.50 -11.71
CA GLY A 167 -29.25 13.80 -11.16
C GLY A 167 -28.91 13.71 -9.70
N TYR A 168 -27.85 14.21 -9.40
CA TYR A 168 -27.51 14.56 -8.08
C TYR A 168 -28.55 15.45 -7.53
N HIS A 169 -28.84 15.20 -6.29
CA HIS A 169 -29.40 16.26 -5.46
C HIS A 169 -28.50 17.46 -5.55
N ILE A 170 -28.81 18.28 -6.53
CA ILE A 170 -28.53 19.65 -6.38
C ILE A 170 -29.55 20.09 -5.38
N ILE A 171 -29.12 20.44 -4.21
CA ILE A 171 -29.83 21.36 -3.38
C ILE A 171 -29.86 22.68 -4.14
N SER A 172 -30.76 22.77 -5.14
CA SER A 172 -31.28 24.05 -5.53
C SER A 172 -32.26 24.44 -4.43
N ASN A 173 -32.34 25.70 -4.10
CA ASN A 173 -33.32 26.23 -3.16
C ASN A 173 -34.79 25.89 -3.50
N ASP A 174 -35.03 25.10 -4.52
CA ASP A 174 -36.35 24.79 -5.09
C ASP A 174 -36.78 23.32 -4.89
N GLY A 175 -36.13 22.56 -4.00
CA GLY A 175 -36.53 21.19 -3.68
C GLY A 175 -36.27 20.16 -4.80
N ASP A 176 -36.12 18.94 -4.39
CA ASP A 176 -35.81 17.74 -5.12
C ASP A 176 -36.46 17.57 -6.50
N LYS A 177 -35.93 18.15 -7.54
CA LYS A 177 -36.31 17.82 -8.91
C LYS A 177 -35.20 17.07 -9.62
N ILE A 178 -35.37 15.77 -9.73
CA ILE A 178 -34.61 14.89 -10.60
C ILE A 178 -34.78 15.41 -12.03
N SER A 179 -33.67 15.71 -12.71
CA SER A 179 -33.73 16.07 -14.13
C SER A 179 -34.12 14.83 -14.95
N GLU A 180 -35.30 14.81 -15.50
CA GLU A 180 -35.77 13.76 -16.42
C GLU A 180 -34.94 13.66 -17.71
N ASN A 181 -34.02 14.60 -17.93
CA ASN A 181 -33.29 14.75 -19.19
C ASN A 181 -31.94 13.97 -19.30
N SER A 182 -31.52 13.29 -18.26
CA SER A 182 -30.30 12.47 -18.28
C SER A 182 -30.51 11.17 -17.50
N PRO A 183 -31.22 10.19 -18.04
CA PRO A 183 -31.46 8.94 -17.35
C PRO A 183 -30.14 8.17 -17.16
N VAL A 184 -29.89 7.74 -15.94
CA VAL A 184 -28.81 6.78 -15.64
C VAL A 184 -29.35 5.37 -15.88
N THR A 185 -28.68 4.63 -16.73
CA THR A 185 -29.00 3.24 -17.01
C THR A 185 -27.93 2.35 -16.39
N VAL A 186 -28.35 1.33 -15.67
CA VAL A 186 -27.48 0.33 -15.03
C VAL A 186 -27.86 -1.05 -15.56
N ALA A 187 -26.89 -1.80 -16.08
CA ALA A 187 -27.10 -3.11 -16.65
C ALA A 187 -26.02 -4.08 -16.22
N ASP A 188 -26.40 -5.32 -15.97
CA ASP A 188 -25.45 -6.42 -15.84
C ASP A 188 -24.90 -6.74 -17.23
N VAL A 189 -23.58 -6.84 -17.31
CA VAL A 189 -22.84 -7.21 -18.54
C VAL A 189 -21.79 -8.27 -18.22
N GLU A 190 -21.28 -8.90 -19.25
CA GLU A 190 -20.14 -9.81 -19.06
C GLU A 190 -18.96 -9.03 -18.47
N GLY A 191 -18.46 -9.48 -17.32
CA GLY A 191 -17.32 -8.89 -16.63
C GLY A 191 -17.66 -7.70 -15.72
N GLY A 192 -18.94 -7.44 -15.39
CA GLY A 192 -19.29 -6.42 -14.40
C GLY A 192 -20.65 -5.74 -14.54
N VAL A 193 -20.71 -4.53 -14.05
CA VAL A 193 -21.90 -3.68 -14.12
C VAL A 193 -21.62 -2.44 -14.95
N GLN A 194 -22.34 -2.32 -16.05
CA GLN A 194 -22.22 -1.18 -16.95
C GLN A 194 -23.18 -0.07 -16.55
N VAL A 195 -22.65 1.15 -16.48
CA VAL A 195 -23.38 2.37 -16.22
C VAL A 195 -23.30 3.26 -17.45
N SER A 196 -24.43 3.79 -17.89
CA SER A 196 -24.46 4.81 -18.93
C SER A 196 -25.41 5.94 -18.56
N HIS A 197 -25.04 7.16 -18.89
CA HIS A 197 -25.90 8.32 -18.75
C HIS A 197 -25.62 9.35 -19.83
N GLY A 198 -26.64 10.08 -20.25
CA GLY A 198 -26.50 11.20 -21.16
C GLY A 198 -25.82 12.37 -20.47
N GLY A 199 -24.64 12.74 -20.96
CA GLY A 199 -23.78 13.75 -20.35
C GLY A 199 -24.23 15.19 -20.53
N TYR A 200 -25.53 15.47 -20.63
CA TYR A 200 -26.00 16.82 -20.91
C TYR A 200 -26.16 17.68 -19.65
N TYR A 201 -25.47 18.81 -19.68
CA TYR A 201 -25.43 19.80 -18.65
C TYR A 201 -25.83 21.17 -19.23
N GLN A 202 -27.05 21.59 -19.02
CA GLN A 202 -27.50 22.89 -19.50
C GLN A 202 -27.27 24.03 -18.49
N ASP A 203 -27.38 23.76 -17.20
CA ASP A 203 -27.43 24.81 -16.17
C ASP A 203 -26.42 24.59 -15.00
N GLY A 204 -25.37 23.86 -15.22
CA GLY A 204 -24.38 23.67 -14.16
C GLY A 204 -24.70 22.53 -13.19
N LYS A 205 -25.64 21.63 -13.48
CA LYS A 205 -26.25 20.90 -12.39
C LYS A 205 -26.55 19.40 -12.59
N ASN A 206 -26.16 18.79 -13.68
CA ASN A 206 -26.52 17.38 -13.94
C ASN A 206 -25.33 16.43 -13.83
N TRP A 207 -25.24 15.75 -12.72
CA TRP A 207 -24.37 14.61 -12.52
C TRP A 207 -25.21 13.33 -12.57
N GLY A 208 -24.71 12.29 -13.18
CA GLY A 208 -25.32 10.98 -13.18
C GLY A 208 -24.34 9.93 -12.70
N GLY A 209 -24.82 8.90 -12.05
CA GLY A 209 -23.96 7.83 -11.59
C GLY A 209 -24.65 6.80 -10.70
N VAL A 210 -23.82 6.04 -10.01
CA VAL A 210 -24.23 4.97 -9.11
C VAL A 210 -23.45 5.02 -7.82
N ALA A 211 -24.05 4.52 -6.74
CA ALA A 211 -23.36 4.28 -5.48
C ALA A 211 -23.65 2.85 -5.00
N LEU A 212 -22.64 2.17 -4.52
CA LEU A 212 -22.75 0.84 -3.94
C LEU A 212 -23.56 0.92 -2.63
N LYS A 213 -24.59 0.07 -2.49
CA LYS A 213 -25.49 0.07 -1.32
C LYS A 213 -24.79 -0.31 -0.04
N ASP A 214 -23.88 -1.28 -0.13
CA ASP A 214 -23.12 -1.76 1.03
C ASP A 214 -21.83 -0.96 1.20
N ALA A 215 -21.40 -0.80 2.45
CA ALA A 215 -20.16 -0.17 2.82
C ALA A 215 -19.12 -1.23 3.18
N TYR A 216 -17.90 -1.02 2.75
CA TYR A 216 -16.77 -1.89 3.02
C TYR A 216 -15.66 -1.13 3.74
N LYS A 217 -14.83 -1.85 4.49
CA LYS A 217 -13.70 -1.27 5.19
C LYS A 217 -12.84 -0.48 4.20
N LEU A 218 -12.57 0.78 4.51
CA LEU A 218 -11.83 1.67 3.61
C LEU A 218 -10.39 1.20 3.41
N ASP A 219 -9.75 0.70 4.48
CA ASP A 219 -8.42 0.10 4.39
C ASP A 219 -8.45 -1.18 3.56
N GLY A 220 -7.81 -1.13 2.40
CA GLY A 220 -7.79 -2.21 1.41
C GLY A 220 -8.92 -2.18 0.38
N LEU A 221 -9.83 -1.19 0.45
CA LEU A 221 -10.88 -1.02 -0.55
C LEU A 221 -10.30 -0.56 -1.89
N SER A 222 -10.76 -1.19 -2.96
CA SER A 222 -10.31 -0.88 -4.32
C SER A 222 -11.47 -1.00 -5.29
N VAL A 223 -11.51 -0.14 -6.29
CA VAL A 223 -12.49 -0.17 -7.37
C VAL A 223 -11.80 -0.03 -8.73
N THR A 224 -12.16 -0.89 -9.67
CA THR A 224 -11.64 -0.89 -11.04
C THR A 224 -12.76 -0.60 -12.02
N VAL A 225 -12.53 0.37 -12.87
CA VAL A 225 -13.50 0.88 -13.84
C VAL A 225 -12.89 0.89 -15.23
N LYS A 226 -13.58 0.30 -16.19
CA LYS A 226 -13.28 0.40 -17.62
C LYS A 226 -14.17 1.47 -18.24
N TYR A 227 -13.58 2.46 -18.88
CA TYR A 227 -14.30 3.51 -19.58
C TYR A 227 -14.59 3.08 -21.02
N ASP A 228 -15.78 2.55 -21.27
CA ASP A 228 -16.18 2.05 -22.58
C ASP A 228 -16.38 3.19 -23.59
N GLN A 229 -16.93 4.31 -23.11
CA GLN A 229 -17.10 5.53 -23.89
C GLN A 229 -16.98 6.76 -22.99
N VAL A 230 -16.16 7.71 -23.41
CA VAL A 230 -16.08 9.04 -22.83
C VAL A 230 -16.28 10.08 -23.92
N PRO A 231 -16.88 11.24 -23.63
CA PRO A 231 -17.07 12.30 -24.61
C PRO A 231 -15.73 12.78 -25.17
N GLU A 232 -15.70 13.08 -26.46
CA GLU A 232 -14.58 13.84 -27.03
C GLU A 232 -14.62 15.28 -26.49
N VAL A 233 -13.57 15.68 -25.78
CA VAL A 233 -13.49 16.97 -25.14
C VAL A 233 -12.85 17.97 -26.08
N THR A 234 -13.64 18.93 -26.51
CA THR A 234 -13.10 20.15 -27.13
C THR A 234 -12.75 21.16 -26.03
N SER A 235 -11.84 22.09 -26.31
CA SER A 235 -11.31 23.07 -25.34
C SER A 235 -12.37 23.93 -24.62
N ALA A 236 -13.65 23.83 -25.02
CA ALA A 236 -14.78 24.57 -24.47
C ALA A 236 -15.66 23.76 -23.50
N THR A 237 -15.40 22.46 -23.35
CA THR A 237 -16.24 21.58 -22.53
C THR A 237 -15.49 21.12 -21.28
N ASP A 238 -16.06 21.40 -20.13
CA ASP A 238 -15.61 20.83 -18.86
C ASP A 238 -16.38 19.53 -18.66
N CYS A 239 -15.68 18.40 -18.64
CA CYS A 239 -16.21 17.09 -18.33
C CYS A 239 -15.44 16.48 -17.16
N TRP A 240 -16.16 15.78 -16.29
CA TRP A 240 -15.61 15.15 -15.10
C TRP A 240 -16.09 13.72 -14.98
N ILE A 241 -15.24 12.87 -14.46
CA ILE A 241 -15.59 11.57 -13.88
C ILE A 241 -15.08 11.56 -12.45
N CYS A 242 -15.88 10.99 -11.56
CA CYS A 242 -15.50 10.84 -10.16
C CYS A 242 -15.55 9.37 -9.77
N ILE A 243 -14.57 8.97 -8.97
CA ILE A 243 -14.54 7.71 -8.24
C ILE A 243 -14.42 8.08 -6.77
N ASP A 244 -15.46 7.80 -6.00
CA ASP A 244 -15.63 8.37 -4.68
C ASP A 244 -15.76 7.29 -3.61
N PHE A 245 -15.30 7.63 -2.40
CA PHE A 245 -15.52 6.88 -1.19
C PHE A 245 -16.38 7.72 -0.25
N LEU A 246 -17.59 7.26 0.03
CA LEU A 246 -18.62 8.04 0.73
C LEU A 246 -19.10 7.33 1.99
N ASN A 247 -19.55 8.08 2.98
CA ASN A 247 -20.12 7.52 4.21
C ASN A 247 -21.60 7.11 4.10
N LYS A 248 -22.23 7.37 2.96
CA LYS A 248 -23.59 6.99 2.64
C LYS A 248 -23.69 6.54 1.20
N PRO A 249 -24.64 5.63 0.84
CA PRO A 249 -24.85 5.18 -0.52
C PRO A 249 -25.62 6.24 -1.33
N GLN A 250 -25.01 7.38 -1.49
CA GLN A 250 -25.56 8.51 -2.25
C GLN A 250 -24.45 9.03 -3.14
N LEU A 251 -24.83 9.83 -4.10
CA LEU A 251 -23.85 10.42 -4.97
C LEU A 251 -23.38 11.77 -4.37
N PHE A 252 -22.15 12.20 -4.63
CA PHE A 252 -21.57 13.42 -4.10
C PHE A 252 -21.78 14.60 -5.06
N GLN A 253 -22.04 15.79 -4.56
CA GLN A 253 -22.13 17.01 -5.36
C GLN A 253 -21.00 17.97 -5.02
N VAL A 254 -20.31 18.46 -6.06
CA VAL A 254 -19.35 19.55 -5.93
C VAL A 254 -20.07 20.81 -5.49
N GLY A 255 -19.72 21.37 -4.33
CA GLY A 255 -20.29 22.61 -3.81
C GLY A 255 -21.12 22.45 -2.54
N ASP A 256 -21.55 21.24 -2.18
CA ASP A 256 -22.25 20.98 -0.92
C ASP A 256 -21.35 20.23 0.07
N VAL A 257 -20.33 20.91 0.55
CA VAL A 257 -19.34 20.33 1.46
C VAL A 257 -19.94 20.02 2.84
N ALA A 258 -21.00 20.71 3.23
CA ALA A 258 -21.55 20.61 4.58
C ALA A 258 -22.45 19.39 4.83
N GLY A 259 -22.96 18.74 3.77
CA GLY A 259 -23.93 17.66 3.89
C GLY A 259 -23.46 16.26 3.47
N ASN A 260 -22.34 16.15 2.76
CA ASN A 260 -21.84 14.91 2.17
C ASN A 260 -20.38 14.65 2.53
N PRO A 261 -20.11 14.13 3.72
CA PRO A 261 -18.76 13.78 4.09
C PRO A 261 -18.28 12.56 3.30
N GLY A 262 -17.27 12.75 2.46
CA GLY A 262 -16.66 11.72 1.64
C GLY A 262 -15.41 12.21 0.96
N PHE A 263 -14.71 11.30 0.27
CA PHE A 263 -13.53 11.60 -0.53
C PHE A 263 -13.84 11.37 -1.99
N MET A 264 -13.66 12.41 -2.79
CA MET A 264 -13.91 12.40 -4.21
C MET A 264 -12.61 12.49 -4.98
N ASN A 265 -12.40 11.57 -5.89
CA ASN A 265 -11.35 11.63 -6.90
C ASN A 265 -11.98 12.10 -8.21
N LEU A 266 -11.79 13.35 -8.54
CA LEU A 266 -12.35 13.96 -9.71
C LEU A 266 -11.32 14.05 -10.82
N PHE A 267 -11.53 13.34 -11.92
CA PHE A 267 -10.70 13.39 -13.13
C PHE A 267 -11.29 14.39 -14.12
N ARG A 268 -10.57 15.42 -14.43
CA ARG A 268 -10.99 16.46 -15.36
C ARG A 268 -10.45 16.18 -16.75
N PHE A 269 -11.30 16.24 -17.79
CA PHE A 269 -10.92 15.89 -19.16
C PHE A 269 -10.27 17.03 -19.95
N GLY A 270 -10.81 18.22 -19.98
CA GLY A 270 -10.36 19.31 -20.86
C GLY A 270 -8.96 19.85 -20.54
N LYS A 271 -8.60 19.81 -19.27
CA LYS A 271 -7.22 19.99 -18.79
C LYS A 271 -6.98 18.81 -17.85
N PRO A 272 -6.23 17.78 -18.28
CA PRO A 272 -6.01 16.62 -17.44
C PRO A 272 -5.53 17.03 -16.06
N ALA A 273 -6.35 16.84 -15.06
CA ALA A 273 -6.07 17.17 -13.68
C ALA A 273 -6.82 16.21 -12.76
N LEU A 274 -6.24 15.93 -11.62
CA LEU A 274 -6.90 15.32 -10.49
C LEU A 274 -7.29 16.42 -9.52
N GLU A 275 -8.57 16.46 -9.17
CA GLU A 275 -9.07 17.34 -8.13
C GLU A 275 -9.57 16.47 -6.97
N LEU A 276 -9.12 16.77 -5.76
CA LEU A 276 -9.47 16.02 -4.57
C LEU A 276 -10.40 16.86 -3.69
N TYR A 277 -11.52 16.26 -3.33
CA TYR A 277 -12.45 16.87 -2.39
C TYR A 277 -12.58 15.97 -1.17
N ASN A 278 -12.40 16.55 0.00
CA ASN A 278 -12.79 15.90 1.24
C ASN A 278 -13.95 16.65 1.87
N GLY A 279 -14.85 15.93 2.52
CA GLY A 279 -16.03 16.51 3.16
C GLY A 279 -15.73 17.41 4.38
N ILE A 280 -14.48 17.65 4.69
CA ILE A 280 -14.02 18.38 5.88
C ILE A 280 -13.48 19.75 5.50
N THR A 281 -12.81 19.86 4.36
CA THR A 281 -12.19 21.11 3.90
C THR A 281 -12.61 21.43 2.47
N THR A 282 -12.71 22.72 2.19
CA THR A 282 -12.90 23.22 0.83
C THR A 282 -11.77 22.77 -0.08
N PHE A 283 -12.14 22.43 -1.31
CA PHE A 283 -11.33 22.14 -2.47
C PHE A 283 -9.81 22.32 -2.31
N GLN A 284 -9.08 21.25 -2.44
CA GLN A 284 -7.65 21.28 -2.71
C GLN A 284 -7.42 20.71 -4.12
N GLY A 285 -7.36 21.58 -5.11
CA GLY A 285 -6.77 21.22 -6.39
C GLY A 285 -5.29 20.88 -6.14
N ILE A 286 -4.82 19.73 -6.60
CA ILE A 286 -3.38 19.45 -6.62
C ILE A 286 -2.78 20.35 -7.70
N SER A 287 -2.50 21.60 -7.32
CA SER A 287 -1.72 22.52 -8.14
C SER A 287 -0.30 22.55 -7.61
N GLY A 288 0.67 22.21 -8.45
CA GLY A 288 2.09 22.38 -8.14
C GLY A 288 2.86 21.12 -7.76
N LEU A 289 2.26 19.94 -7.81
CA LEU A 289 3.01 18.70 -7.78
C LEU A 289 3.46 18.33 -9.19
N GLU A 290 4.72 17.97 -9.36
CA GLU A 290 5.21 17.34 -10.58
C GLU A 290 4.59 15.94 -10.68
N TYR A 291 3.52 15.80 -11.46
CA TYR A 291 2.91 14.52 -11.78
C TYR A 291 2.75 14.37 -13.29
N ASP A 292 2.82 13.16 -13.77
CA ASP A 292 2.49 12.86 -15.15
C ASP A 292 0.97 13.01 -15.35
N SER A 293 0.56 14.16 -15.85
CA SER A 293 -0.86 14.46 -16.08
C SER A 293 -1.54 13.48 -17.03
N SER A 294 -0.77 12.69 -17.80
CA SER A 294 -1.33 11.69 -18.71
C SER A 294 -2.08 10.56 -18.01
N ILE A 295 -1.80 10.31 -16.72
CA ILE A 295 -2.54 9.32 -15.92
C ILE A 295 -3.99 9.74 -15.73
N PHE A 296 -4.26 11.05 -15.68
CA PHE A 296 -5.59 11.60 -15.46
C PHE A 296 -6.35 11.92 -16.76
N ALA A 297 -5.68 11.84 -17.89
CA ALA A 297 -6.30 11.95 -19.21
C ALA A 297 -7.02 10.66 -19.58
N ILE A 298 -8.26 10.51 -19.12
CA ILE A 298 -9.08 9.31 -19.35
C ILE A 298 -9.65 9.33 -20.76
N LYS A 299 -9.54 8.19 -21.45
CA LYS A 299 -10.03 7.97 -22.81
C LYS A 299 -10.90 6.71 -22.87
N SER A 300 -11.70 6.60 -23.91
CA SER A 300 -12.42 5.36 -24.20
C SER A 300 -11.44 4.19 -24.34
N GLY A 301 -11.73 3.11 -23.64
CA GLY A 301 -10.89 1.92 -23.53
C GLY A 301 -9.96 1.90 -22.31
N ASP A 302 -9.74 3.01 -21.62
CA ASP A 302 -8.90 3.05 -20.42
C ASP A 302 -9.53 2.26 -19.26
N VAL A 303 -8.65 1.61 -18.50
CA VAL A 303 -9.00 0.97 -17.23
C VAL A 303 -8.30 1.73 -16.12
N VAL A 304 -9.06 2.17 -15.12
CA VAL A 304 -8.56 2.91 -13.97
C VAL A 304 -8.94 2.17 -12.70
N THR A 305 -7.97 2.00 -11.81
CA THR A 305 -8.17 1.48 -10.47
C THR A 305 -7.88 2.57 -9.45
N VAL A 306 -8.75 2.75 -8.49
CA VAL A 306 -8.53 3.59 -7.30
C VAL A 306 -8.59 2.70 -6.08
N SER A 307 -7.57 2.75 -5.26
CA SER A 307 -7.48 1.97 -4.02
C SER A 307 -7.12 2.85 -2.83
N ALA A 308 -7.60 2.46 -1.66
CA ALA A 308 -7.30 3.08 -0.38
C ALA A 308 -6.57 2.08 0.52
N LYS A 309 -5.53 2.52 1.23
CA LYS A 309 -4.77 1.71 2.17
C LYS A 309 -4.34 2.56 3.37
N LEU A 310 -4.48 2.01 4.57
CA LEU A 310 -3.98 2.65 5.78
C LEU A 310 -2.49 2.34 5.96
N GLU A 311 -1.66 3.38 6.02
CA GLU A 311 -0.21 3.30 6.20
C GLU A 311 0.21 4.15 7.41
N GLY A 312 0.34 3.51 8.58
CA GLY A 312 0.55 4.22 9.83
C GLY A 312 -0.61 5.16 10.15
N ASP A 313 -0.32 6.44 10.25
CA ASP A 313 -1.31 7.49 10.55
C ASP A 313 -1.93 8.15 9.30
N TYR A 314 -1.71 7.57 8.10
CA TYR A 314 -2.19 8.12 6.84
C TYR A 314 -2.97 7.10 6.04
N TYR A 315 -4.01 7.56 5.34
CA TYR A 315 -4.60 6.83 4.23
C TYR A 315 -3.90 7.21 2.93
N ALA A 316 -3.32 6.21 2.26
CA ALA A 316 -2.77 6.34 0.92
C ALA A 316 -3.84 5.96 -0.11
N PHE A 317 -4.13 6.86 -1.04
CA PHE A 317 -4.99 6.59 -2.19
C PHE A 317 -4.12 6.47 -3.42
N THR A 318 -4.22 5.32 -4.08
CA THR A 318 -3.45 5.06 -5.29
C THR A 318 -4.39 4.95 -6.48
N ILE A 319 -4.12 5.77 -7.50
CA ILE A 319 -4.77 5.73 -8.80
C ILE A 319 -3.82 5.03 -9.76
N THR A 320 -4.31 4.00 -10.44
CA THR A 320 -3.53 3.24 -11.42
C THR A 320 -4.23 3.23 -12.77
N LYS A 321 -3.49 3.50 -13.84
CA LYS A 321 -3.93 3.42 -15.23
C LYS A 321 -2.83 2.83 -16.11
N GLY A 322 -3.04 1.61 -16.62
CA GLY A 322 -2.00 0.86 -17.32
C GLY A 322 -0.80 0.57 -16.42
N ASP A 323 0.38 0.95 -16.86
CA ASP A 323 1.67 0.83 -16.15
C ASP A 323 2.00 2.01 -15.23
N LYS A 324 1.10 3.01 -15.16
CA LYS A 324 1.31 4.24 -14.38
C LYS A 324 0.48 4.25 -13.13
N SER A 325 1.04 4.78 -12.06
CA SER A 325 0.33 5.00 -10.80
C SER A 325 0.68 6.35 -10.18
N TYR A 326 -0.26 6.90 -9.43
CA TYR A 326 -0.09 8.09 -8.63
C TYR A 326 -0.70 7.86 -7.25
N THR A 327 0.06 8.16 -6.20
CA THR A 327 -0.40 8.00 -4.81
C THR A 327 -0.36 9.36 -4.11
N TYR A 328 -1.42 9.65 -3.37
CA TYR A 328 -1.51 10.79 -2.46
C TYR A 328 -1.99 10.32 -1.10
N THR A 329 -1.68 11.08 -0.05
CA THR A 329 -1.96 10.70 1.33
C THR A 329 -2.75 11.77 2.08
N TYR A 330 -3.59 11.31 3.02
CA TYR A 330 -4.27 12.15 4.00
C TYR A 330 -4.07 11.61 5.41
N GLU A 331 -4.08 12.48 6.41
CA GLU A 331 -4.06 12.05 7.80
C GLU A 331 -5.29 11.22 8.14
N SER A 332 -5.10 10.07 8.78
CA SER A 332 -6.19 9.16 9.14
C SER A 332 -7.18 9.78 10.11
N SER A 333 -6.74 10.74 10.92
CA SER A 333 -7.59 11.51 11.83
C SER A 333 -8.70 12.28 11.13
N ASP A 334 -8.51 12.67 9.88
CA ASP A 334 -9.56 13.32 9.07
C ASP A 334 -10.61 12.32 8.60
N PHE A 335 -10.20 11.07 8.33
CA PHE A 335 -11.12 10.01 7.91
C PHE A 335 -12.02 9.52 9.01
N THR A 336 -11.53 9.42 10.24
CA THR A 336 -12.36 9.00 11.38
C THR A 336 -13.51 9.96 11.69
N LYS A 337 -13.40 11.23 11.27
CA LYS A 337 -14.50 12.21 11.37
C LYS A 337 -15.61 11.95 10.35
N VAL A 338 -15.27 11.35 9.22
CA VAL A 338 -16.18 11.08 8.10
C VAL A 338 -16.68 9.64 8.14
N PHE A 339 -15.80 8.69 8.34
CA PHE A 339 -16.05 7.25 8.35
C PHE A 339 -15.94 6.73 9.79
N THR A 340 -16.94 7.00 10.61
CA THR A 340 -16.91 6.70 12.06
C THR A 340 -16.80 5.21 12.36
N ASP A 341 -17.21 4.35 11.43
CA ASP A 341 -17.09 2.88 11.50
C ASP A 341 -15.94 2.32 10.63
N GLY A 342 -15.15 3.21 10.02
CA GLY A 342 -14.05 2.84 9.14
C GLY A 342 -14.47 2.28 7.77
N LYS A 343 -15.77 2.37 7.42
CA LYS A 343 -16.31 1.84 6.17
C LYS A 343 -16.73 2.93 5.21
N ALA A 344 -16.63 2.63 3.92
CA ALA A 344 -17.04 3.52 2.85
C ALA A 344 -17.90 2.80 1.80
N HIS A 345 -18.80 3.55 1.18
CA HIS A 345 -19.50 3.17 -0.04
C HIS A 345 -18.69 3.67 -1.23
N VAL A 346 -18.55 2.83 -2.25
CA VAL A 346 -18.00 3.25 -3.55
C VAL A 346 -19.08 3.94 -4.35
N ALA A 347 -18.78 5.12 -4.86
CA ALA A 347 -19.66 5.82 -5.80
C ALA A 347 -18.88 6.25 -7.05
N LEU A 348 -19.58 6.21 -8.17
CA LEU A 348 -19.06 6.65 -9.45
C LEU A 348 -20.06 7.61 -10.07
N SER A 349 -19.56 8.76 -10.47
CA SER A 349 -20.38 9.78 -11.12
C SER A 349 -19.64 10.45 -12.26
N ALA A 350 -20.36 11.00 -13.18
CA ALA A 350 -19.79 11.77 -14.28
C ALA A 350 -20.69 12.95 -14.66
N SER A 351 -20.09 13.98 -15.23
CA SER A 351 -20.78 15.17 -15.73
C SER A 351 -20.02 15.76 -16.89
N CYS A 352 -20.72 16.37 -17.82
CA CYS A 352 -20.12 17.08 -18.94
C CYS A 352 -20.88 18.39 -19.20
N LYS A 353 -20.12 19.50 -19.32
CA LYS A 353 -20.65 20.82 -19.62
C LYS A 353 -20.68 21.04 -21.13
N GLY A 354 -21.83 21.43 -21.66
CA GLY A 354 -21.99 21.78 -23.08
C GLY A 354 -23.01 20.92 -23.81
N SER A 355 -23.16 21.13 -25.13
CA SER A 355 -24.17 20.51 -25.97
C SER A 355 -23.87 19.07 -26.39
N GLN A 356 -22.96 18.40 -25.72
CA GLN A 356 -22.61 17.01 -26.07
C GLN A 356 -23.70 16.06 -25.60
N LYS A 357 -24.36 15.45 -26.55
CA LYS A 357 -25.36 14.40 -26.31
C LYS A 357 -24.75 13.03 -26.06
N ASP A 358 -23.42 12.94 -26.11
CA ASP A 358 -22.73 11.67 -26.04
C ASP A 358 -22.65 11.21 -24.60
N ALA A 359 -23.17 10.02 -24.40
CA ALA A 359 -23.24 9.41 -23.09
C ALA A 359 -21.86 8.99 -22.60
N PHE A 360 -21.64 9.18 -21.31
CA PHE A 360 -20.67 8.39 -20.60
C PHE A 360 -21.14 6.95 -20.54
N LYS A 361 -20.22 6.04 -20.81
CA LYS A 361 -20.43 4.62 -20.63
C LYS A 361 -19.20 4.03 -19.99
N TYR A 362 -19.36 3.41 -18.84
CA TYR A 362 -18.28 2.76 -18.13
C TYR A 362 -18.78 1.47 -17.48
N THR A 363 -17.88 0.53 -17.32
CA THR A 363 -18.14 -0.76 -16.68
C THR A 363 -17.32 -0.85 -15.40
N ILE A 364 -17.98 -1.05 -14.27
CA ILE A 364 -17.35 -1.41 -13.01
C ILE A 364 -16.98 -2.87 -13.14
N THR A 365 -15.68 -3.17 -13.19
CA THR A 365 -15.18 -4.52 -13.46
C THR A 365 -14.74 -5.24 -12.21
N ASP A 366 -14.40 -4.51 -11.15
CA ASP A 366 -14.03 -5.08 -9.87
C ASP A 366 -14.25 -4.07 -8.73
N ILE A 367 -14.72 -4.56 -7.60
CA ILE A 367 -14.64 -3.90 -6.31
C ILE A 367 -14.11 -4.94 -5.34
N SER A 368 -12.92 -4.69 -4.78
CA SER A 368 -12.30 -5.60 -3.82
C SER A 368 -12.03 -4.91 -2.49
N TYR A 369 -12.06 -5.68 -1.42
CA TYR A 369 -11.89 -5.19 -0.05
C TYR A 369 -11.18 -6.22 0.82
N VAL A 370 -10.80 -5.80 2.01
CA VAL A 370 -10.23 -6.64 3.07
C VAL A 370 -11.16 -6.59 4.27
N ASP A 371 -11.30 -7.70 4.98
CA ASP A 371 -12.11 -7.77 6.20
C ASP A 371 -11.47 -7.05 7.40
#